data_1247e70c4410f9fe02ad3dc1820a3043
#
_entry.id   1247e70c4410f9fe02ad3dc1820a3043
#
_cell.length_a   1.000
_cell.length_b   1.000
_cell.length_c   1.000
_cell.angle_alpha   90.00
_cell.angle_beta   90.00
_cell.angle_gamma   90.00
#
_symmetry.space_group_name_H-M   'P 1'
#
loop_
_entity.id
_entity.type
_entity.pdbx_description
1 polymer ?
#
loop_
_entity_poly.entity_id
_entity_poly.type
_entity_poly.pdbx_seq_one_letter_code
_entity_poly.pdbx_strand_id
1 'polypeptide(L)'
;TVLDQIDVDTCDADGENAFFVADLAMVYRQYMRWVRELPQIIPFYAVKCNPEPLVLHLLAALGLGFDCASNGEIQSIIDMGVSPSRIIYANPCKASSFVRRAASQNISLTTFDNIDELYKIKRFHPKCKLVVRILTDDSKSVCQLGIKFGAPLADVPRLLAKARELELDVVGVSFHVGSGCFDPEAYRDALCRSRKAFDMGREHGYTFDFLDIGGGFEHDNFEAIAKVVRSALLDYFPDHEFAPGGSLVPSGLR
;
A
#
# COMPACT_ATOMS: atom_id res chain seq x y z
N THR A 1 -18.00 -21.28 25.15
CA THR A 1 -17.05 -21.03 24.01
C THR A 1 -17.68 -21.54 22.72
N VAL A 2 -17.08 -21.25 21.55
CA VAL A 2 -17.53 -21.82 20.26
C VAL A 2 -17.47 -23.34 20.30
N LEU A 3 -16.44 -23.90 20.95
CA LEU A 3 -16.30 -25.36 21.13
C LEU A 3 -17.45 -25.97 21.94
N ASP A 4 -17.99 -25.27 22.93
CA ASP A 4 -19.11 -25.77 23.75
C ASP A 4 -20.43 -25.85 22.97
N GLN A 5 -20.48 -25.32 21.75
CA GLN A 5 -21.65 -25.35 20.87
C GLN A 5 -21.62 -26.54 19.90
N ILE A 6 -20.51 -27.28 19.83
CA ILE A 6 -20.37 -28.45 18.99
C ILE A 6 -20.83 -29.66 19.76
N ASP A 7 -21.95 -30.23 19.34
CA ASP A 7 -22.44 -31.50 19.87
C ASP A 7 -21.84 -32.64 19.03
N VAL A 8 -20.82 -33.27 19.55
CA VAL A 8 -20.09 -34.35 18.86
C VAL A 8 -20.93 -35.61 18.62
N ASP A 9 -22.02 -35.79 19.38
CA ASP A 9 -22.89 -36.95 19.23
C ASP A 9 -23.92 -36.77 18.10
N THR A 10 -24.20 -35.54 17.69
CA THR A 10 -25.26 -35.21 16.72
C THR A 10 -24.83 -34.35 15.55
N CYS A 11 -23.58 -33.86 15.53
CA CYS A 11 -23.09 -33.02 14.43
C CYS A 11 -22.93 -33.82 13.12
N ASP A 12 -23.05 -33.13 12.00
CA ASP A 12 -22.77 -33.70 10.69
C ASP A 12 -21.29 -34.11 10.54
N ALA A 13 -20.99 -34.93 9.52
CA ALA A 13 -19.65 -35.49 9.27
C ALA A 13 -18.52 -34.42 9.20
N ASP A 14 -18.86 -33.18 8.88
CA ASP A 14 -17.91 -32.06 8.84
C ASP A 14 -17.90 -31.20 10.12
N GLY A 15 -18.75 -31.52 11.11
CA GLY A 15 -18.89 -30.74 12.35
C GLY A 15 -17.68 -30.83 13.29
N GLU A 16 -16.85 -31.83 13.13
CA GLU A 16 -15.60 -32.03 13.91
C GLU A 16 -14.35 -31.50 13.19
N ASN A 17 -14.51 -30.89 12.00
CA ASN A 17 -13.38 -30.36 11.27
C ASN A 17 -12.71 -29.20 12.02
N ALA A 18 -11.40 -29.06 11.84
CA ALA A 18 -10.65 -27.93 12.37
C ALA A 18 -11.19 -26.60 11.81
N PHE A 19 -11.32 -25.61 12.66
CA PHE A 19 -11.79 -24.28 12.28
C PHE A 19 -10.99 -23.18 12.97
N PHE A 20 -11.10 -21.96 12.42
CA PHE A 20 -10.53 -20.76 13.03
C PHE A 20 -11.64 -19.88 13.63
N VAL A 21 -11.34 -19.25 14.76
CA VAL A 21 -12.19 -18.23 15.35
C VAL A 21 -11.56 -16.87 15.07
N ALA A 22 -12.24 -16.04 14.28
CA ALA A 22 -11.81 -14.69 13.99
C ALA A 22 -12.49 -13.69 14.96
N ASP A 23 -11.69 -12.94 15.72
CA ASP A 23 -12.17 -11.83 16.55
C ASP A 23 -12.13 -10.51 15.76
N LEU A 24 -13.25 -10.12 15.17
CA LEU A 24 -13.38 -8.84 14.46
C LEU A 24 -13.15 -7.63 15.36
N ALA A 25 -13.37 -7.75 16.67
CA ALA A 25 -13.07 -6.68 17.61
C ALA A 25 -11.55 -6.42 17.70
N MET A 26 -10.71 -7.45 17.50
CA MET A 26 -9.26 -7.27 17.38
C MET A 26 -8.91 -6.42 16.14
N VAL A 27 -9.52 -6.71 15.00
CA VAL A 27 -9.32 -5.94 13.76
C VAL A 27 -9.72 -4.47 13.98
N TYR A 28 -10.88 -4.23 14.60
CA TYR A 28 -11.34 -2.89 14.95
C TYR A 28 -10.36 -2.17 15.91
N ARG A 29 -9.88 -2.85 16.94
CA ARG A 29 -8.90 -2.28 17.89
C ARG A 29 -7.59 -1.90 17.20
N GLN A 30 -7.10 -2.69 16.24
CA GLN A 30 -5.90 -2.36 15.48
C GLN A 30 -6.13 -1.15 14.56
N TYR A 31 -7.30 -1.04 13.93
CA TYR A 31 -7.67 0.16 13.19
C TYR A 31 -7.69 1.41 14.08
N MET A 32 -8.32 1.34 15.25
CA MET A 32 -8.35 2.47 16.20
C MET A 32 -6.95 2.83 16.72
N ARG A 33 -6.08 1.83 16.88
CA ARG A 33 -4.66 2.05 17.23
C ARG A 33 -3.96 2.82 16.12
N TRP A 34 -4.18 2.45 14.85
CA TRP A 34 -3.65 3.17 13.70
C TRP A 34 -4.10 4.63 13.69
N VAL A 35 -5.40 4.86 13.77
CA VAL A 35 -5.99 6.22 13.75
C VAL A 35 -5.44 7.10 14.88
N ARG A 36 -5.18 6.52 16.05
CA ARG A 36 -4.60 7.24 17.18
C ARG A 36 -3.13 7.60 16.95
N GLU A 37 -2.33 6.67 16.47
CA GLU A 37 -0.88 6.84 16.34
C GLU A 37 -0.45 7.52 15.05
N LEU A 38 -1.20 7.34 13.97
CA LEU A 38 -0.90 7.86 12.64
C LEU A 38 -2.14 8.54 12.02
N PRO A 39 -2.73 9.56 12.69
CA PRO A 39 -4.00 10.17 12.27
C PRO A 39 -3.92 10.85 10.90
N GLN A 40 -2.73 11.26 10.47
CA GLN A 40 -2.50 11.88 9.17
C GLN A 40 -2.33 10.86 8.03
N ILE A 41 -2.27 9.56 8.35
CA ILE A 41 -2.00 8.50 7.36
C ILE A 41 -3.22 7.61 7.22
N ILE A 42 -3.80 7.59 6.02
CA ILE A 42 -4.95 6.72 5.74
C ILE A 42 -4.45 5.30 5.45
N PRO A 43 -4.91 4.30 6.19
CA PRO A 43 -4.49 2.94 5.96
C PRO A 43 -5.10 2.36 4.67
N PHE A 44 -4.23 1.77 3.85
CA PHE A 44 -4.61 0.88 2.76
C PHE A 44 -4.30 -0.56 3.18
N TYR A 45 -5.32 -1.37 3.28
CA TYR A 45 -5.17 -2.74 3.76
C TYR A 45 -4.64 -3.66 2.65
N ALA A 46 -3.52 -4.32 2.90
CA ALA A 46 -2.96 -5.30 1.98
C ALA A 46 -3.79 -6.59 2.00
N VAL A 47 -4.62 -6.80 0.98
CA VAL A 47 -5.59 -7.90 0.91
C VAL A 47 -4.93 -9.27 1.09
N LYS A 48 -3.72 -9.43 0.57
CA LYS A 48 -2.92 -10.67 0.71
C LYS A 48 -2.61 -11.07 2.16
N CYS A 49 -2.68 -10.13 3.11
CA CYS A 49 -2.42 -10.39 4.53
C CYS A 49 -3.46 -11.34 5.13
N ASN A 50 -4.74 -11.01 4.93
CA ASN A 50 -5.86 -11.87 5.30
C ASN A 50 -7.07 -11.52 4.43
N PRO A 51 -7.40 -12.35 3.42
CA PRO A 51 -8.51 -12.12 2.49
C PRO A 51 -9.88 -12.56 3.03
N GLU A 52 -10.00 -12.82 4.34
CA GLU A 52 -11.27 -13.25 4.95
C GLU A 52 -12.37 -12.21 4.70
N PRO A 53 -13.50 -12.57 4.06
CA PRO A 53 -14.51 -11.61 3.64
C PRO A 53 -15.05 -10.73 4.77
N LEU A 54 -15.25 -11.27 5.98
CA LEU A 54 -15.77 -10.50 7.13
C LEU A 54 -14.75 -9.44 7.58
N VAL A 55 -13.45 -9.74 7.52
CA VAL A 55 -12.39 -8.77 7.80
C VAL A 55 -12.41 -7.66 6.76
N LEU A 56 -12.47 -8.01 5.48
CA LEU A 56 -12.50 -7.05 4.39
C LEU A 56 -13.75 -6.16 4.45
N HIS A 57 -14.94 -6.73 4.72
CA HIS A 57 -16.17 -5.96 4.90
C HIS A 57 -16.08 -4.96 6.06
N LEU A 58 -15.54 -5.38 7.21
CA LEU A 58 -15.34 -4.49 8.36
C LEU A 58 -14.41 -3.33 7.97
N LEU A 59 -13.26 -3.61 7.36
CA LEU A 59 -12.30 -2.59 6.96
C LEU A 59 -12.87 -1.66 5.89
N ALA A 60 -13.67 -2.19 4.95
CA ALA A 60 -14.38 -1.39 3.96
C ALA A 60 -15.40 -0.43 4.61
N ALA A 61 -16.15 -0.91 5.61
CA ALA A 61 -17.11 -0.11 6.37
C ALA A 61 -16.42 0.98 7.21
N LEU A 62 -15.22 0.71 7.71
CA LEU A 62 -14.39 1.69 8.43
C LEU A 62 -13.73 2.73 7.50
N GLY A 63 -13.88 2.59 6.19
CA GLY A 63 -13.41 3.59 5.23
C GLY A 63 -12.00 3.39 4.69
N LEU A 64 -11.33 2.26 4.96
CA LEU A 64 -9.97 2.01 4.49
C LEU A 64 -9.88 1.92 2.97
N GLY A 65 -8.69 2.25 2.43
CA GLY A 65 -8.30 1.83 1.09
C GLY A 65 -7.81 0.37 1.08
N PHE A 66 -7.54 -0.15 -0.11
CA PHE A 66 -7.06 -1.52 -0.29
C PHE A 66 -5.83 -1.56 -1.21
N ASP A 67 -4.76 -2.17 -0.70
CA ASP A 67 -3.57 -2.55 -1.48
C ASP A 67 -3.83 -3.93 -2.07
N CYS A 68 -3.95 -3.97 -3.39
CA CYS A 68 -4.17 -5.20 -4.15
C CYS A 68 -2.96 -5.48 -5.03
N ALA A 69 -2.43 -6.69 -4.96
CA ALA A 69 -1.29 -7.14 -5.76
C ALA A 69 -1.69 -8.03 -6.93
N SER A 70 -2.96 -8.43 -7.03
CA SER A 70 -3.47 -9.33 -8.07
C SER A 70 -4.88 -8.95 -8.54
N ASN A 71 -5.26 -9.45 -9.71
CA ASN A 71 -6.62 -9.27 -10.24
C ASN A 71 -7.69 -9.94 -9.36
N GLY A 72 -7.36 -11.06 -8.71
CA GLY A 72 -8.28 -11.73 -7.79
C GLY A 72 -8.59 -10.87 -6.58
N GLU A 73 -7.57 -10.25 -5.98
CA GLU A 73 -7.75 -9.33 -4.87
C GLU A 73 -8.57 -8.09 -5.28
N ILE A 74 -8.27 -7.48 -6.43
CA ILE A 74 -9.05 -6.36 -6.96
C ILE A 74 -10.51 -6.77 -7.14
N GLN A 75 -10.75 -7.94 -7.74
CA GLN A 75 -12.12 -8.42 -7.99
C GLN A 75 -12.88 -8.63 -6.68
N SER A 76 -12.26 -9.25 -5.68
CA SER A 76 -12.88 -9.47 -4.37
C SER A 76 -13.32 -8.14 -3.72
N ILE A 77 -12.49 -7.10 -3.81
CA ILE A 77 -12.81 -5.78 -3.25
C ILE A 77 -13.92 -5.08 -4.04
N ILE A 78 -13.92 -5.18 -5.37
CA ILE A 78 -14.98 -4.62 -6.22
C ILE A 78 -16.31 -5.32 -5.97
N ASP A 79 -16.32 -6.65 -5.86
CA ASP A 79 -17.54 -7.45 -5.63
C ASP A 79 -18.22 -7.10 -4.29
N MET A 80 -17.45 -6.57 -3.33
CA MET A 80 -17.98 -6.03 -2.07
C MET A 80 -18.59 -4.63 -2.21
N GLY A 81 -18.58 -4.02 -3.40
CA GLY A 81 -19.11 -2.68 -3.66
C GLY A 81 -18.17 -1.54 -3.27
N VAL A 82 -16.90 -1.82 -3.04
CA VAL A 82 -15.89 -0.78 -2.75
C VAL A 82 -15.55 -0.03 -4.04
N SER A 83 -15.55 1.31 -3.96
CA SER A 83 -15.17 2.14 -5.11
C SER A 83 -13.74 1.84 -5.59
N PRO A 84 -13.51 1.72 -6.90
CA PRO A 84 -12.16 1.59 -7.48
C PRO A 84 -11.18 2.70 -7.06
N SER A 85 -11.70 3.88 -6.70
CA SER A 85 -10.87 4.99 -6.18
C SER A 85 -10.22 4.72 -4.82
N ARG A 86 -10.66 3.68 -4.11
CA ARG A 86 -10.10 3.23 -2.83
C ARG A 86 -9.11 2.06 -3.02
N ILE A 87 -8.72 1.75 -4.24
CA ILE A 87 -7.84 0.64 -4.56
C ILE A 87 -6.54 1.17 -5.19
N ILE A 88 -5.40 0.73 -4.67
CA ILE A 88 -4.12 0.82 -5.35
C ILE A 88 -3.70 -0.56 -5.88
N TYR A 89 -3.32 -0.62 -7.16
CA TYR A 89 -2.71 -1.83 -7.71
C TYR A 89 -1.20 -1.81 -7.40
N ALA A 90 -0.83 -2.32 -6.24
CA ALA A 90 0.51 -2.23 -5.67
C ALA A 90 1.45 -3.37 -6.11
N ASN A 91 1.40 -3.76 -7.36
CA ASN A 91 2.35 -4.68 -7.98
C ASN A 91 3.13 -3.95 -9.08
N PRO A 92 4.44 -3.68 -8.91
CA PRO A 92 5.20 -2.87 -9.86
C PRO A 92 5.51 -3.60 -11.19
N CYS A 93 5.27 -4.91 -11.28
CA CYS A 93 5.52 -5.70 -12.49
C CYS A 93 4.31 -6.58 -12.82
N LYS A 94 3.41 -6.07 -13.69
CA LYS A 94 2.12 -6.71 -14.02
C LYS A 94 2.13 -7.32 -15.42
N ALA A 95 1.42 -8.43 -15.61
CA ALA A 95 1.13 -8.94 -16.95
C ALA A 95 0.27 -7.94 -17.75
N SER A 96 0.45 -7.86 -19.06
CA SER A 96 -0.31 -6.94 -19.93
C SER A 96 -1.83 -7.14 -19.84
N SER A 97 -2.29 -8.38 -19.70
CA SER A 97 -3.72 -8.70 -19.50
C SER A 97 -4.25 -8.12 -18.19
N PHE A 98 -3.41 -8.08 -17.15
CA PHE A 98 -3.76 -7.55 -15.84
C PHE A 98 -3.88 -6.02 -15.88
N VAL A 99 -2.98 -5.35 -16.60
CA VAL A 99 -3.07 -3.89 -16.83
C VAL A 99 -4.36 -3.54 -17.58
N ARG A 100 -4.71 -4.30 -18.64
CA ARG A 100 -5.98 -4.08 -19.37
C ARG A 100 -7.21 -4.27 -18.47
N ARG A 101 -7.20 -5.29 -17.61
CA ARG A 101 -8.31 -5.54 -16.70
C ARG A 101 -8.43 -4.42 -15.67
N ALA A 102 -7.33 -3.97 -15.07
CA ALA A 102 -7.33 -2.83 -14.16
C ALA A 102 -7.93 -1.56 -14.82
N ALA A 103 -7.56 -1.31 -16.09
CA ALA A 103 -8.15 -0.21 -16.88
C ALA A 103 -9.66 -0.36 -17.05
N SER A 104 -10.15 -1.56 -17.39
CA SER A 104 -11.60 -1.81 -17.57
C SER A 104 -12.39 -1.72 -16.26
N GLN A 105 -11.74 -1.90 -15.13
CA GLN A 105 -12.32 -1.78 -13.78
C GLN A 105 -12.13 -0.39 -13.17
N ASN A 106 -11.58 0.57 -13.91
CA ASN A 106 -11.30 1.94 -13.46
C ASN A 106 -10.35 2.02 -12.25
N ILE A 107 -9.42 1.09 -12.10
CA ILE A 107 -8.37 1.17 -11.09
C ILE A 107 -7.35 2.20 -11.55
N SER A 108 -7.45 3.39 -11.02
CA SER A 108 -6.69 4.55 -11.51
C SER A 108 -5.30 4.69 -10.90
N LEU A 109 -4.96 3.95 -9.85
CA LEU A 109 -3.69 4.09 -9.12
C LEU A 109 -2.88 2.80 -9.18
N THR A 110 -1.62 2.87 -9.62
CA THR A 110 -0.76 1.69 -9.71
C THR A 110 0.72 2.03 -9.54
N THR A 111 1.49 1.06 -9.05
CA THR A 111 2.94 1.20 -8.85
C THR A 111 3.73 0.74 -10.08
N PHE A 112 4.95 1.28 -10.24
CA PHE A 112 5.95 0.82 -11.20
C PHE A 112 7.36 1.04 -10.64
N ASP A 113 8.35 0.30 -11.15
CA ASP A 113 9.76 0.42 -10.78
C ASP A 113 10.73 0.18 -11.95
N ASN A 114 10.22 0.00 -13.16
CA ASN A 114 11.01 -0.26 -14.36
C ASN A 114 10.37 0.34 -15.62
N ILE A 115 11.18 0.48 -16.67
CA ILE A 115 10.77 1.10 -17.96
C ILE A 115 9.78 0.21 -18.73
N ASP A 116 9.92 -1.10 -18.68
CA ASP A 116 9.04 -2.00 -19.44
C ASP A 116 7.59 -1.91 -18.93
N GLU A 117 7.42 -1.66 -17.64
CA GLU A 117 6.12 -1.40 -17.07
C GLU A 117 5.50 -0.11 -17.60
N LEU A 118 6.28 0.95 -17.79
CA LEU A 118 5.80 2.21 -18.37
C LEU A 118 5.28 2.03 -19.81
N TYR A 119 5.97 1.23 -20.63
CA TYR A 119 5.48 0.92 -21.98
C TYR A 119 4.16 0.12 -21.97
N LYS A 120 4.04 -0.85 -21.06
CA LYS A 120 2.78 -1.59 -20.89
C LYS A 120 1.63 -0.68 -20.48
N ILE A 121 1.89 0.20 -19.52
CA ILE A 121 0.89 1.15 -19.01
C ILE A 121 0.50 2.14 -20.11
N LYS A 122 1.46 2.72 -20.84
CA LYS A 122 1.15 3.62 -21.97
C LYS A 122 0.23 2.95 -22.99
N ARG A 123 0.48 1.67 -23.27
CA ARG A 123 -0.30 0.90 -24.26
C ARG A 123 -1.71 0.54 -23.77
N PHE A 124 -1.87 0.17 -22.50
CA PHE A 124 -3.08 -0.50 -22.04
C PHE A 124 -3.88 0.28 -20.99
N HIS A 125 -3.25 1.26 -20.33
CA HIS A 125 -3.90 2.07 -19.28
C HIS A 125 -3.30 3.47 -19.19
N PRO A 126 -3.25 4.26 -20.28
CA PRO A 126 -2.49 5.52 -20.34
C PRO A 126 -3.02 6.63 -19.43
N LYS A 127 -4.21 6.48 -18.87
CA LYS A 127 -4.84 7.49 -18.00
C LYS A 127 -4.68 7.17 -16.50
N CYS A 128 -3.97 6.10 -16.13
CA CYS A 128 -3.78 5.82 -14.72
C CYS A 128 -2.72 6.74 -14.10
N LYS A 129 -2.84 6.92 -12.81
CA LYS A 129 -1.88 7.63 -11.96
C LYS A 129 -0.81 6.65 -11.49
N LEU A 130 0.44 7.02 -11.66
CA LEU A 130 1.58 6.16 -11.42
C LEU A 130 2.31 6.56 -10.14
N VAL A 131 2.71 5.57 -9.37
CA VAL A 131 3.51 5.73 -8.17
C VAL A 131 4.83 4.99 -8.37
N VAL A 132 5.95 5.70 -8.35
CA VAL A 132 7.26 5.06 -8.49
C VAL A 132 7.63 4.37 -7.18
N ARG A 133 7.83 3.05 -7.24
CA ARG A 133 8.31 2.30 -6.09
C ARG A 133 9.82 2.37 -6.03
N ILE A 134 10.36 2.95 -4.96
CA ILE A 134 11.80 3.06 -4.72
C ILE A 134 12.32 1.91 -3.86
N LEU A 135 13.60 1.57 -4.09
CA LEU A 135 14.33 0.62 -3.26
C LEU A 135 14.72 1.27 -1.93
N THR A 136 14.48 0.57 -0.84
CA THR A 136 14.88 0.93 0.51
C THR A 136 15.77 -0.15 1.13
N ASP A 137 16.44 0.16 2.22
CA ASP A 137 17.18 -0.85 2.98
C ASP A 137 16.18 -1.68 3.81
N ASP A 138 16.00 -2.92 3.43
CA ASP A 138 15.17 -3.92 4.10
C ASP A 138 15.98 -5.06 4.74
N SER A 139 17.29 -4.85 4.90
CA SER A 139 18.24 -5.85 5.41
C SER A 139 17.91 -6.34 6.83
N LYS A 140 17.17 -5.55 7.60
CA LYS A 140 16.75 -5.89 8.97
C LYS A 140 15.35 -6.48 9.07
N SER A 141 14.72 -6.74 7.93
CA SER A 141 13.38 -7.33 7.88
C SER A 141 13.43 -8.84 7.69
N VAL A 142 12.44 -9.54 8.23
CA VAL A 142 12.33 -11.00 8.09
C VAL A 142 12.17 -11.40 6.63
N CYS A 143 11.32 -10.68 5.89
CA CYS A 143 11.13 -10.89 4.46
C CYS A 143 11.60 -9.67 3.68
N GLN A 144 12.76 -9.82 3.02
CA GLN A 144 13.36 -8.79 2.20
C GLN A 144 12.70 -8.76 0.82
N LEU A 145 12.11 -7.63 0.45
CA LEU A 145 11.42 -7.42 -0.83
C LEU A 145 12.30 -6.69 -1.86
N GLY A 146 13.35 -6.00 -1.40
CA GLY A 146 14.28 -5.24 -2.23
C GLY A 146 15.06 -6.09 -3.26
N ILE A 147 15.16 -7.40 -3.04
CA ILE A 147 15.71 -8.36 -4.01
C ILE A 147 14.88 -8.42 -5.31
N LYS A 148 13.55 -8.14 -5.20
CA LYS A 148 12.61 -8.30 -6.32
C LYS A 148 12.05 -6.97 -6.83
N PHE A 149 11.90 -5.99 -5.97
CA PHE A 149 11.12 -4.79 -6.23
C PHE A 149 11.80 -3.53 -5.76
N GLY A 150 11.48 -2.43 -6.43
CA GLY A 150 11.94 -1.10 -6.10
C GLY A 150 13.09 -0.61 -6.98
N ALA A 151 12.92 0.56 -7.56
CA ALA A 151 13.96 1.22 -8.35
C ALA A 151 15.05 1.80 -7.44
N PRO A 152 16.34 1.55 -7.69
CA PRO A 152 17.41 2.31 -7.06
C PRO A 152 17.21 3.82 -7.26
N LEU A 153 17.51 4.65 -6.27
CA LEU A 153 17.35 6.11 -6.40
C LEU A 153 18.09 6.68 -7.61
N ALA A 154 19.24 6.11 -7.97
CA ALA A 154 20.00 6.54 -9.14
C ALA A 154 19.24 6.32 -10.47
N ASP A 155 18.31 5.38 -10.52
CA ASP A 155 17.50 5.08 -11.71
C ASP A 155 16.21 5.90 -11.79
N VAL A 156 15.76 6.51 -10.69
CA VAL A 156 14.50 7.29 -10.63
C VAL A 156 14.45 8.41 -11.66
N PRO A 157 15.51 9.24 -11.87
CA PRO A 157 15.49 10.28 -12.90
C PRO A 157 15.24 9.72 -14.30
N ARG A 158 15.85 8.57 -14.64
CA ARG A 158 15.66 7.91 -15.94
C ARG A 158 14.23 7.40 -16.10
N LEU A 159 13.63 6.86 -15.05
CA LEU A 159 12.24 6.40 -15.06
C LEU A 159 11.27 7.58 -15.24
N LEU A 160 11.50 8.68 -14.53
CA LEU A 160 10.67 9.89 -14.63
C LEU A 160 10.78 10.54 -16.01
N ALA A 161 12.00 10.65 -16.55
CA ALA A 161 12.22 11.14 -17.91
C ALA A 161 11.46 10.30 -18.96
N LYS A 162 11.51 8.96 -18.82
CA LYS A 162 10.78 8.06 -19.71
C LYS A 162 9.27 8.18 -19.55
N ALA A 163 8.77 8.29 -18.33
CA ALA A 163 7.35 8.49 -18.08
C ALA A 163 6.86 9.81 -18.70
N ARG A 164 7.68 10.88 -18.65
CA ARG A 164 7.40 12.17 -19.29
C ARG A 164 7.36 12.07 -20.82
N GLU A 165 8.35 11.39 -21.42
CA GLU A 165 8.38 11.11 -22.87
C GLU A 165 7.10 10.38 -23.32
N LEU A 166 6.62 9.45 -22.49
CA LEU A 166 5.40 8.69 -22.75
C LEU A 166 4.11 9.43 -22.33
N GLU A 167 4.21 10.66 -21.85
CA GLU A 167 3.06 11.45 -21.39
C GLU A 167 2.22 10.72 -20.32
N LEU A 168 2.89 10.08 -19.37
CA LEU A 168 2.26 9.38 -18.27
C LEU A 168 2.23 10.25 -17.01
N ASP A 169 1.18 10.13 -16.23
CA ASP A 169 0.95 10.90 -15.01
C ASP A 169 1.59 10.19 -13.81
N VAL A 170 2.77 10.63 -13.38
CA VAL A 170 3.41 10.15 -12.14
C VAL A 170 3.03 11.10 -11.01
N VAL A 171 2.36 10.56 -9.99
CA VAL A 171 1.78 11.36 -8.90
C VAL A 171 2.54 11.24 -7.58
N GLY A 172 3.46 10.30 -7.47
CA GLY A 172 4.15 10.13 -6.18
C GLY A 172 5.11 8.95 -6.11
N VAL A 173 5.44 8.63 -4.87
CA VAL A 173 6.46 7.65 -4.49
C VAL A 173 5.85 6.61 -3.55
N SER A 174 6.26 5.35 -3.69
CA SER A 174 6.03 4.30 -2.71
C SER A 174 7.33 3.62 -2.31
N PHE A 175 7.35 3.09 -1.10
CA PHE A 175 8.41 2.20 -0.64
C PHE A 175 7.85 1.06 0.20
N HIS A 176 8.69 0.11 0.55
CA HIS A 176 8.35 -0.95 1.50
C HIS A 176 9.63 -1.41 2.20
N VAL A 177 9.68 -1.31 3.52
CA VAL A 177 10.87 -1.67 4.31
C VAL A 177 11.04 -3.17 4.56
N GLY A 178 10.24 -4.00 3.87
CA GLY A 178 10.20 -5.45 4.09
C GLY A 178 9.17 -5.87 5.14
N SER A 179 8.69 -7.10 5.09
CA SER A 179 7.75 -7.62 6.09
C SER A 179 8.51 -8.08 7.34
N GLY A 180 7.95 -7.81 8.52
CA GLY A 180 8.63 -8.08 9.77
C GLY A 180 9.80 -7.14 10.00
N CYS A 181 9.61 -5.84 9.86
CA CYS A 181 10.61 -4.84 10.13
C CYS A 181 10.64 -4.49 11.61
N PHE A 182 11.72 -4.90 12.31
CA PHE A 182 11.90 -4.61 13.74
C PHE A 182 12.69 -3.32 14.01
N ASP A 183 13.23 -2.67 12.97
CA ASP A 183 13.98 -1.43 13.11
C ASP A 183 13.14 -0.21 12.68
N PRO A 184 12.64 0.61 13.62
CA PRO A 184 11.90 1.83 13.29
C PRO A 184 12.68 2.82 12.41
N GLU A 185 14.03 2.87 12.52
CA GLU A 185 14.85 3.79 11.75
C GLU A 185 14.91 3.45 10.24
N ALA A 186 14.54 2.24 9.86
CA ALA A 186 14.35 1.89 8.44
C ALA A 186 13.30 2.77 7.77
N TYR A 187 12.24 3.15 8.48
CA TYR A 187 11.22 4.08 7.97
C TYR A 187 11.76 5.50 7.82
N ARG A 188 12.64 5.97 8.74
CA ARG A 188 13.29 7.27 8.61
C ARG A 188 14.17 7.33 7.36
N ASP A 189 15.01 6.31 7.12
CA ASP A 189 15.82 6.24 5.90
C ASP A 189 14.94 6.21 4.64
N ALA A 190 13.89 5.40 4.65
CA ALA A 190 12.95 5.30 3.52
C ALA A 190 12.25 6.64 3.23
N LEU A 191 11.84 7.38 4.26
CA LEU A 191 11.24 8.72 4.13
C LEU A 191 12.26 9.75 3.61
N CYS A 192 13.50 9.70 4.07
CA CYS A 192 14.60 10.52 3.53
C CYS A 192 14.83 10.24 2.03
N ARG A 193 14.85 8.96 1.63
CA ARG A 193 14.95 8.55 0.21
C ARG A 193 13.74 9.02 -0.59
N SER A 194 12.54 8.93 -0.02
CA SER A 194 11.31 9.39 -0.66
C SER A 194 11.35 10.91 -0.90
N ARG A 195 11.86 11.71 0.05
CA ARG A 195 12.07 13.15 -0.16
C ARG A 195 12.95 13.43 -1.37
N LYS A 196 14.06 12.73 -1.50
CA LYS A 196 14.95 12.86 -2.67
C LYS A 196 14.23 12.51 -3.97
N ALA A 197 13.41 11.46 -3.97
CA ALA A 197 12.62 11.08 -5.15
C ALA A 197 11.54 12.13 -5.49
N PHE A 198 10.93 12.79 -4.49
CA PHE A 198 10.03 13.93 -4.71
C PHE A 198 10.75 15.13 -5.35
N ASP A 199 11.97 15.42 -4.91
CA ASP A 199 12.77 16.50 -5.50
C ASP A 199 13.13 16.18 -6.97
N MET A 200 13.51 14.93 -7.27
CA MET A 200 13.72 14.44 -8.63
C MET A 200 12.43 14.56 -9.47
N GLY A 201 11.26 14.25 -8.88
CA GLY A 201 9.96 14.45 -9.54
C GLY A 201 9.75 15.90 -9.97
N ARG A 202 10.04 16.84 -9.08
CA ARG A 202 9.94 18.30 -9.35
C ARG A 202 10.90 18.73 -10.48
N GLU A 203 12.13 18.25 -10.46
CA GLU A 203 13.12 18.52 -11.52
C GLU A 203 12.66 18.02 -12.90
N HIS A 204 11.86 16.95 -12.93
CA HIS A 204 11.27 16.40 -14.17
C HIS A 204 9.88 16.97 -14.50
N GLY A 205 9.45 18.03 -13.79
CA GLY A 205 8.19 18.73 -14.04
C GLY A 205 6.94 18.01 -13.56
N TYR A 206 7.07 17.11 -12.60
CA TYR A 206 5.95 16.49 -11.89
C TYR A 206 5.66 17.23 -10.58
N THR A 207 4.39 17.24 -10.20
CA THR A 207 3.95 17.67 -8.86
C THR A 207 3.47 16.43 -8.11
N PHE A 208 4.36 15.85 -7.29
CA PHE A 208 3.99 14.71 -6.49
C PHE A 208 3.13 15.14 -5.32
N ASP A 209 2.01 14.46 -5.16
CA ASP A 209 1.06 14.64 -4.09
C ASP A 209 0.71 13.32 -3.38
N PHE A 210 1.46 12.24 -3.66
CA PHE A 210 1.20 10.91 -3.15
C PHE A 210 2.45 10.27 -2.55
N LEU A 211 2.37 9.86 -1.27
CA LEU A 211 3.43 9.11 -0.59
C LEU A 211 2.85 7.86 0.05
N ASP A 212 3.22 6.69 -0.44
CA ASP A 212 2.87 5.41 0.13
C ASP A 212 4.05 4.88 0.96
N ILE A 213 3.86 4.78 2.26
CA ILE A 213 4.89 4.33 3.21
C ILE A 213 5.01 2.81 3.33
N GLY A 214 4.27 2.08 2.51
CA GLY A 214 4.32 0.62 2.45
C GLY A 214 3.84 -0.08 3.71
N GLY A 215 4.38 -1.26 3.93
CA GLY A 215 4.11 -2.11 5.08
C GLY A 215 5.38 -2.39 5.90
N GLY A 216 5.34 -3.50 6.65
CA GLY A 216 6.42 -3.92 7.54
C GLY A 216 6.14 -3.65 9.01
N PHE A 217 4.97 -3.05 9.31
CA PHE A 217 4.53 -2.78 10.68
C PHE A 217 4.31 -4.09 11.44
N GLU A 218 4.85 -4.15 12.64
CA GLU A 218 4.69 -5.27 13.56
C GLU A 218 3.84 -4.86 14.77
N HIS A 219 3.14 -5.83 15.34
CA HIS A 219 2.25 -5.57 16.47
C HIS A 219 2.99 -4.98 17.67
N ASP A 220 4.14 -5.56 18.01
CA ASP A 220 4.82 -5.28 19.29
C ASP A 220 5.61 -3.96 19.28
N ASN A 221 5.98 -3.45 18.10
CA ASN A 221 6.76 -2.22 17.98
C ASN A 221 6.03 -1.09 17.23
N PHE A 222 4.73 -1.23 17.01
CA PHE A 222 3.95 -0.29 16.19
C PHE A 222 4.06 1.16 16.65
N GLU A 223 3.95 1.42 17.97
CA GLU A 223 4.07 2.77 18.53
C GLU A 223 5.46 3.36 18.33
N ALA A 224 6.50 2.54 18.44
CA ALA A 224 7.87 2.99 18.18
C ALA A 224 8.06 3.38 16.72
N ILE A 225 7.57 2.56 15.79
CA ILE A 225 7.56 2.87 14.36
C ILE A 225 6.73 4.13 14.09
N ALA A 226 5.52 4.22 14.60
CA ALA A 226 4.64 5.37 14.40
C ALA A 226 5.27 6.68 14.89
N LYS A 227 5.97 6.65 16.02
CA LYS A 227 6.72 7.80 16.55
C LYS A 227 7.83 8.25 15.58
N VAL A 228 8.60 7.30 15.05
CA VAL A 228 9.68 7.61 14.09
C VAL A 228 9.08 8.12 12.78
N VAL A 229 8.02 7.49 12.26
CA VAL A 229 7.32 7.94 11.05
C VAL A 229 6.82 9.37 11.20
N ARG A 230 6.13 9.71 12.30
CA ARG A 230 5.64 11.09 12.54
C ARG A 230 6.79 12.10 12.59
N SER A 231 7.88 11.79 13.30
CA SER A 231 9.05 12.67 13.36
C SER A 231 9.70 12.84 11.99
N ALA A 232 9.90 11.76 11.25
CA ALA A 232 10.53 11.80 9.93
C ALA A 232 9.67 12.53 8.89
N LEU A 233 8.33 12.41 8.98
CA LEU A 233 7.43 13.20 8.14
C LEU A 233 7.59 14.70 8.40
N LEU A 234 7.69 15.13 9.64
CA LEU A 234 7.95 16.55 9.97
C LEU A 234 9.33 17.02 9.47
N ASP A 235 10.34 16.15 9.54
CA ASP A 235 11.70 16.48 9.10
C ASP A 235 11.81 16.62 7.57
N TYR A 236 11.19 15.71 6.83
CA TYR A 236 11.37 15.59 5.37
C TYR A 236 10.20 16.14 4.55
N PHE A 237 9.01 16.22 5.13
CA PHE A 237 7.78 16.70 4.48
C PHE A 237 7.09 17.70 5.43
N PRO A 238 7.65 18.92 5.59
CA PRO A 238 7.11 19.92 6.50
C PRO A 238 5.73 20.45 6.06
N ASP A 239 5.03 21.07 6.99
CA ASP A 239 3.60 21.43 6.97
C ASP A 239 3.03 22.10 5.72
N HIS A 240 3.85 22.73 4.89
CA HIS A 240 3.35 23.34 3.65
C HIS A 240 2.89 22.32 2.62
N GLU A 241 3.29 21.09 2.77
CA GLU A 241 2.84 19.98 1.96
C GLU A 241 1.61 19.30 2.56
N PHE A 242 1.22 19.68 3.80
CA PHE A 242 -0.03 19.28 4.44
C PHE A 242 -1.01 20.42 4.35
N ALA A 243 -1.86 20.43 3.34
CA ALA A 243 -2.95 21.41 3.28
C ALA A 243 -3.83 21.27 4.52
N PRO A 244 -4.36 22.35 5.08
CA PRO A 244 -5.32 22.29 6.18
C PRO A 244 -6.52 21.41 5.80
N GLY A 245 -6.70 20.28 6.49
CA GLY A 245 -7.70 19.26 6.15
C GLY A 245 -7.32 18.36 4.96
N GLY A 246 -6.15 18.57 4.36
CA GLY A 246 -5.51 17.67 3.43
C GLY A 246 -4.38 16.94 4.14
N SER A 247 -4.35 15.68 3.98
CA SER A 247 -3.19 14.94 4.38
C SER A 247 -2.06 15.29 3.44
N LEU A 248 -0.82 15.29 3.91
CA LEU A 248 0.38 15.07 3.25
C LEU A 248 0.44 13.82 2.63
N VAL A 249 -0.36 13.22 3.17
CA VAL A 249 -0.72 12.17 2.52
C VAL A 249 -1.64 12.71 1.54
N PRO A 250 -1.01 13.07 0.57
CA PRO A 250 -1.62 13.31 -0.65
C PRO A 250 -2.58 12.18 -0.79
N SER A 251 -3.62 12.44 -1.50
CA SER A 251 -4.66 11.50 -1.86
C SER A 251 -4.35 10.01 -1.74
N GLY A 252 -3.19 9.58 -1.39
CA GLY A 252 -2.70 8.25 -1.37
C GLY A 252 -2.42 7.61 -0.07
N LEU A 253 -2.25 8.37 0.89
CA LEU A 253 -2.37 7.85 2.22
C LEU A 253 -3.79 8.11 2.72
N ARG A 254 -4.68 8.58 1.87
CA ARG A 254 -6.10 8.49 2.10
C ARG A 254 -6.58 7.06 1.99
#